data_540af2960d0b88e87f55cb92dc0a6d80
#
_entry.id   540af2960d0b88e87f55cb92dc0a6d80
#
_cell.length_a   1.000
_cell.length_b   1.000
_cell.length_c   1.000
_cell.angle_alpha   90.00
_cell.angle_beta   90.00
_cell.angle_gamma   90.00
#
_symmetry.space_group_name_H-M   'P 1'
#
loop_
_entity.id
_entity.type
_entity.pdbx_description
1 polymer ?
#
loop_
_entity_poly.entity_id
_entity_poly.type
_entity_poly.pdbx_seq_one_letter_code
_entity_poly.pdbx_strand_id
1 'polypeptide(L)'
;LTKDRVPWHITMTLSGTLANMLNDSLLRTRYEKSLNKSLEFCKLELERLKDQEDMMKVAQHNLNFFKRAKEAFLRYNGDLVGAFKKFQDNGNLEIIPVTATHGFLPLMKDFPEAVNAQILMAKEDYKNNFGRDPKGIWLAECAYYPDQDKYLERNGLKYFIVDAHGLMLSTPRPVYGV
;
A
#
# COMPACT_ATOMS: atom_id res chain seq x y z
N LEU A 1 -3.92 -16.28 -6.29
CA LEU A 1 -4.76 -15.90 -7.44
C LEU A 1 -4.00 -16.14 -8.76
N THR A 2 -2.86 -15.48 -8.99
CA THR A 2 -2.06 -15.70 -10.22
C THR A 2 -1.59 -17.14 -10.38
N LYS A 3 -1.14 -17.77 -9.29
CA LYS A 3 -0.71 -19.18 -9.27
C LYS A 3 -1.86 -20.14 -9.63
N ASP A 4 -3.07 -19.81 -9.20
CA ASP A 4 -4.27 -20.61 -9.42
C ASP A 4 -5.00 -20.23 -10.72
N ARG A 5 -4.41 -19.35 -11.54
CA ARG A 5 -4.97 -18.82 -12.79
C ARG A 5 -6.33 -18.13 -12.64
N VAL A 6 -6.64 -17.64 -11.44
CA VAL A 6 -7.84 -16.86 -11.19
C VAL A 6 -7.62 -15.44 -11.75
N PRO A 7 -8.51 -14.94 -12.63
CA PRO A 7 -8.44 -13.57 -13.08
C PRO A 7 -8.70 -12.62 -11.90
N TRP A 8 -7.87 -11.60 -11.74
CA TRP A 8 -8.02 -10.64 -10.65
C TRP A 8 -7.53 -9.25 -11.05
N HIS A 9 -8.20 -8.25 -10.54
CA HIS A 9 -7.82 -6.84 -10.63
C HIS A 9 -8.04 -6.22 -9.26
N ILE A 10 -7.03 -5.54 -8.73
CA ILE A 10 -7.07 -4.90 -7.41
C ILE A 10 -6.43 -3.52 -7.52
N THR A 11 -7.03 -2.53 -6.88
CA THR A 11 -6.39 -1.24 -6.61
C THR A 11 -5.76 -1.29 -5.23
N MET A 12 -4.51 -0.89 -5.12
CA MET A 12 -3.75 -0.90 -3.88
C MET A 12 -3.04 0.44 -3.69
N THR A 13 -3.07 0.91 -2.47
CA THR A 13 -2.30 2.09 -2.07
C THR A 13 -0.89 1.69 -1.65
N LEU A 14 0.12 2.38 -2.20
CA LEU A 14 1.50 2.27 -1.76
C LEU A 14 2.07 3.67 -1.57
N SER A 15 2.34 4.05 -0.31
CA SER A 15 2.93 5.35 -0.01
C SER A 15 4.37 5.44 -0.49
N GLY A 16 4.80 6.62 -0.90
CA GLY A 16 6.20 6.88 -1.26
C GLY A 16 7.16 6.53 -0.11
N THR A 17 6.79 6.87 1.11
CA THR A 17 7.58 6.50 2.31
C THR A 17 7.79 4.98 2.39
N LEU A 18 6.73 4.19 2.22
CA LEU A 18 6.85 2.73 2.25
C LEU A 18 7.66 2.20 1.06
N ALA A 19 7.45 2.72 -0.14
CA ALA A 19 8.22 2.33 -1.32
C ALA A 19 9.72 2.59 -1.13
N ASN A 20 10.08 3.75 -0.61
CA ASN A 20 11.47 4.11 -0.30
C ASN A 20 12.08 3.20 0.79
N MET A 21 11.32 2.87 1.82
CA MET A 21 11.75 1.90 2.84
C MET A 21 11.96 0.49 2.25
N LEU A 22 11.10 0.05 1.34
CA LEU A 22 11.24 -1.25 0.67
C LEU A 22 12.42 -1.28 -0.31
N ASN A 23 12.85 -0.13 -0.84
CA ASN A 23 14.01 0.01 -1.71
C ASN A 23 15.33 0.18 -0.94
N ASP A 24 15.29 0.56 0.34
CA ASP A 24 16.48 0.76 1.15
C ASP A 24 17.21 -0.56 1.46
N SER A 25 18.48 -0.65 1.12
CA SER A 25 19.27 -1.88 1.25
C SER A 25 19.46 -2.33 2.70
N LEU A 26 19.62 -1.38 3.64
CA LEU A 26 19.76 -1.67 5.05
C LEU A 26 18.44 -2.20 5.62
N LEU A 27 17.32 -1.58 5.27
CA LEU A 27 16.00 -2.01 5.73
C LEU A 27 15.62 -3.37 5.14
N ARG A 28 15.96 -3.65 3.88
CA ARG A 28 15.79 -4.98 3.27
C ARG A 28 16.57 -6.05 4.01
N THR A 29 17.83 -5.77 4.34
CA THR A 29 18.67 -6.69 5.13
C THR A 29 18.10 -6.92 6.54
N ARG A 30 17.63 -5.86 7.20
CA ARG A 30 16.99 -5.95 8.52
C ARG A 30 15.68 -6.72 8.46
N TYR A 31 14.89 -6.53 7.42
CA TYR A 31 13.64 -7.27 7.22
C TYR A 31 13.89 -8.78 7.07
N GLU A 32 14.88 -9.17 6.26
CA GLU A 32 15.25 -10.58 6.12
C GLU A 32 15.69 -11.20 7.45
N LYS A 33 16.51 -10.48 8.23
CA LYS A 33 16.89 -10.92 9.58
C LYS A 33 15.68 -11.05 10.51
N SER A 34 14.73 -10.13 10.41
CA SER A 34 13.48 -10.17 11.18
C SER A 34 12.62 -11.39 10.81
N LEU A 35 12.50 -11.70 9.52
CA LEU A 35 11.79 -12.91 9.06
C LEU A 35 12.43 -14.19 9.62
N ASN A 36 13.78 -14.27 9.61
CA ASN A 36 14.50 -15.42 10.18
C ASN A 36 14.22 -15.58 11.68
N LYS A 37 14.31 -14.48 12.45
CA LYS A 37 13.99 -14.50 13.88
C LYS A 37 12.55 -14.92 14.17
N SER A 38 11.60 -14.41 13.37
CA SER A 38 10.18 -14.79 13.50
C SER A 38 9.97 -16.29 13.24
N LEU A 39 10.66 -16.86 12.26
CA LEU A 39 10.61 -18.29 11.97
C LEU A 39 11.20 -19.13 13.11
N GLU A 40 12.33 -18.72 13.69
CA GLU A 40 12.92 -19.37 14.86
C GLU A 40 11.98 -19.31 16.06
N PHE A 41 11.42 -18.13 16.34
CA PHE A 41 10.44 -17.95 17.41
C PHE A 41 9.21 -18.85 17.23
N CYS A 42 8.64 -18.92 16.02
CA CYS A 42 7.51 -19.81 15.75
C CYS A 42 7.83 -21.29 16.00
N LYS A 43 9.05 -21.73 15.72
CA LYS A 43 9.48 -23.11 16.03
C LYS A 43 9.55 -23.37 17.53
N LEU A 44 10.09 -22.41 18.32
CA LEU A 44 10.12 -22.49 19.77
C LEU A 44 8.71 -22.53 20.36
N GLU A 45 7.78 -21.70 19.81
CA GLU A 45 6.38 -21.70 20.24
C GLU A 45 5.69 -23.03 19.95
N LEU A 46 5.96 -23.68 18.83
CA LEU A 46 5.40 -25.02 18.56
C LEU A 46 5.84 -26.03 19.60
N GLU A 47 7.11 -26.01 20.01
CA GLU A 47 7.61 -26.91 21.03
C GLU A 47 7.01 -26.58 22.42
N ARG A 48 6.91 -25.28 22.77
CA ARG A 48 6.33 -24.83 24.03
C ARG A 48 4.85 -25.17 24.16
N LEU A 49 4.12 -25.19 23.04
CA LEU A 49 2.66 -25.36 23.01
C LEU A 49 2.23 -26.78 22.63
N LYS A 50 3.16 -27.74 22.61
CA LYS A 50 2.90 -29.13 22.13
C LYS A 50 1.72 -29.81 22.82
N ASP A 51 1.43 -29.48 24.09
CA ASP A 51 0.36 -30.05 24.88
C ASP A 51 -0.92 -29.19 24.87
N GLN A 52 -0.97 -28.14 24.03
CA GLN A 52 -2.11 -27.20 23.91
C GLN A 52 -2.60 -27.16 22.47
N GLU A 53 -3.49 -28.10 22.11
CA GLU A 53 -3.89 -28.34 20.71
C GLU A 53 -4.37 -27.09 19.97
N ASP A 54 -5.22 -26.26 20.56
CA ASP A 54 -5.76 -25.06 19.89
C ASP A 54 -4.70 -23.98 19.71
N MET A 55 -3.82 -23.78 20.68
CA MET A 55 -2.72 -22.84 20.57
C MET A 55 -1.65 -23.32 19.58
N MET A 56 -1.44 -24.63 19.48
CA MET A 56 -0.59 -25.22 18.45
C MET A 56 -1.06 -24.89 17.04
N LYS A 57 -2.36 -24.91 16.78
CA LYS A 57 -2.93 -24.53 15.47
C LYS A 57 -2.59 -23.08 15.10
N VAL A 58 -2.64 -22.17 16.07
CA VAL A 58 -2.25 -20.77 15.88
C VAL A 58 -0.74 -20.63 15.63
N ALA A 59 0.08 -21.30 16.43
CA ALA A 59 1.54 -21.29 16.22
C ALA A 59 1.93 -21.86 14.85
N GLN A 60 1.28 -22.94 14.41
CA GLN A 60 1.49 -23.52 13.09
C GLN A 60 1.05 -22.57 11.96
N HIS A 61 -0.08 -21.87 12.14
CA HIS A 61 -0.53 -20.84 11.19
C HIS A 61 0.52 -19.73 11.04
N ASN A 62 1.03 -19.22 12.15
CA ASN A 62 2.06 -18.17 12.16
C ASN A 62 3.35 -18.65 11.49
N LEU A 63 3.79 -19.87 11.78
CA LEU A 63 4.97 -20.45 11.10
C LEU A 63 4.77 -20.50 9.58
N ASN A 64 3.60 -20.94 9.13
CA ASN A 64 3.29 -21.02 7.71
C ASN A 64 3.18 -19.61 7.07
N PHE A 65 2.67 -18.62 7.80
CA PHE A 65 2.64 -17.23 7.35
C PHE A 65 4.05 -16.68 7.12
N PHE A 66 4.94 -16.79 8.10
CA PHE A 66 6.32 -16.27 7.96
C PHE A 66 7.15 -17.05 6.94
N LYS A 67 6.91 -18.37 6.77
CA LYS A 67 7.52 -19.14 5.67
C LYS A 67 7.11 -18.56 4.30
N ARG A 68 5.82 -18.34 4.08
CA ARG A 68 5.32 -17.76 2.82
C ARG A 68 5.85 -16.33 2.59
N ALA A 69 5.91 -15.51 3.64
CA ALA A 69 6.47 -14.17 3.55
C ALA A 69 7.95 -14.19 3.14
N LYS A 70 8.75 -15.07 3.75
CA LYS A 70 10.16 -15.24 3.41
C LYS A 70 10.32 -15.79 1.97
N GLU A 71 9.56 -16.78 1.58
CA GLU A 71 9.57 -17.31 0.22
C GLU A 71 9.22 -16.25 -0.82
N ALA A 72 8.23 -15.41 -0.54
CA ALA A 72 7.86 -14.30 -1.41
C ALA A 72 9.01 -13.28 -1.51
N PHE A 73 9.61 -12.89 -0.39
CA PHE A 73 10.73 -11.96 -0.36
C PHE A 73 11.93 -12.48 -1.17
N LEU A 74 12.32 -13.74 -0.97
CA LEU A 74 13.42 -14.35 -1.71
C LEU A 74 13.12 -14.54 -3.19
N ARG A 75 11.88 -14.87 -3.56
CA ARG A 75 11.45 -15.04 -4.96
C ARG A 75 11.69 -13.79 -5.80
N TYR A 76 11.57 -12.62 -5.20
CA TYR A 76 11.79 -11.34 -5.84
C TYR A 76 13.17 -10.71 -5.48
N ASN A 77 14.10 -11.49 -4.91
CA ASN A 77 15.42 -11.01 -4.50
C ASN A 77 15.35 -9.78 -3.58
N GLY A 78 14.32 -9.72 -2.73
CA GLY A 78 14.04 -8.58 -1.86
C GLY A 78 13.51 -7.33 -2.57
N ASP A 79 13.34 -7.34 -3.88
CA ASP A 79 12.77 -6.24 -4.66
C ASP A 79 11.25 -6.33 -4.69
N LEU A 80 10.59 -5.89 -3.62
CA LEU A 80 9.15 -5.93 -3.51
C LEU A 80 8.48 -4.82 -4.34
N VAL A 81 9.13 -3.66 -4.50
CA VAL A 81 8.60 -2.57 -5.34
C VAL A 81 8.58 -3.01 -6.81
N GLY A 82 9.65 -3.62 -7.30
CA GLY A 82 9.69 -4.22 -8.63
C GLY A 82 8.67 -5.35 -8.81
N ALA A 83 8.40 -6.13 -7.76
CA ALA A 83 7.34 -7.14 -7.80
C ALA A 83 5.95 -6.50 -7.98
N PHE A 84 5.62 -5.45 -7.24
CA PHE A 84 4.38 -4.69 -7.41
C PHE A 84 4.28 -4.06 -8.79
N LYS A 85 5.38 -3.44 -9.25
CA LYS A 85 5.46 -2.89 -10.61
C LYS A 85 5.14 -3.93 -11.67
N LYS A 86 5.67 -5.14 -11.56
CA LYS A 86 5.39 -6.24 -12.49
C LYS A 86 3.89 -6.59 -12.55
N PHE A 87 3.20 -6.65 -11.41
CA PHE A 87 1.75 -6.89 -11.38
C PHE A 87 0.96 -5.73 -11.97
N GLN A 88 1.43 -4.49 -11.79
CA GLN A 88 0.85 -3.32 -12.43
C GLN A 88 1.05 -3.35 -13.96
N ASP A 89 2.24 -3.68 -14.43
CA ASP A 89 2.54 -3.77 -15.87
C ASP A 89 1.71 -4.86 -16.55
N ASN A 90 1.41 -5.95 -15.84
CA ASN A 90 0.53 -7.02 -16.30
C ASN A 90 -0.98 -6.67 -16.24
N GLY A 91 -1.35 -5.50 -15.73
CA GLY A 91 -2.74 -5.07 -15.61
C GLY A 91 -3.53 -5.71 -14.45
N ASN A 92 -2.89 -6.47 -13.58
CA ASN A 92 -3.56 -7.09 -12.42
C ASN A 92 -3.70 -6.13 -11.26
N LEU A 93 -2.78 -5.18 -11.11
CA LEU A 93 -2.71 -4.26 -9.98
C LEU A 93 -2.75 -2.82 -10.48
N GLU A 94 -3.61 -2.01 -9.90
CA GLU A 94 -3.50 -0.57 -9.99
C GLU A 94 -2.92 -0.05 -8.68
N ILE A 95 -1.76 0.59 -8.76
CA ILE A 95 -1.11 1.20 -7.61
C ILE A 95 -1.44 2.69 -7.62
N ILE A 96 -1.86 3.22 -6.47
CA ILE A 96 -2.07 4.65 -6.27
C ILE A 96 -1.22 5.15 -5.11
N PRO A 97 -0.63 6.36 -5.22
CA PRO A 97 0.10 6.96 -4.11
C PRO A 97 -0.84 7.49 -3.02
N VAL A 98 -0.24 7.81 -1.90
CA VAL A 98 -0.79 8.70 -0.85
C VAL A 98 -0.08 10.04 -0.96
N THR A 99 -0.59 11.10 -0.35
CA THR A 99 0.16 12.35 -0.15
C THR A 99 1.58 12.06 0.38
N ALA A 100 2.57 12.83 -0.03
CA ALA A 100 4.01 12.49 0.08
C ALA A 100 4.44 12.00 1.46
N THR A 101 4.01 12.67 2.53
CA THR A 101 4.32 12.30 3.91
C THR A 101 3.08 11.85 4.70
N HIS A 102 2.07 11.33 4.00
CA HIS A 102 0.76 11.01 4.59
C HIS A 102 0.10 12.24 5.24
N GLY A 103 0.35 13.43 4.66
CA GLY A 103 -0.16 14.69 5.18
C GLY A 103 -1.67 14.77 5.12
N PHE A 104 -2.31 15.13 6.26
CA PHE A 104 -3.74 15.37 6.34
C PHE A 104 -4.08 16.73 5.74
N LEU A 105 -4.43 16.75 4.45
CA LEU A 105 -4.56 17.97 3.65
C LEU A 105 -5.53 19.02 4.20
N PRO A 106 -6.68 18.65 4.83
CA PRO A 106 -7.57 19.66 5.42
C PRO A 106 -6.91 20.58 6.45
N LEU A 107 -5.92 20.08 7.22
CA LEU A 107 -5.16 20.91 8.16
C LEU A 107 -4.12 21.81 7.47
N MET A 108 -3.85 21.56 6.19
CA MET A 108 -2.89 22.34 5.38
C MET A 108 -3.60 23.33 4.43
N LYS A 109 -4.92 23.40 4.43
CA LYS A 109 -5.72 24.16 3.44
C LYS A 109 -5.33 25.64 3.32
N ASP A 110 -4.89 26.23 4.44
CA ASP A 110 -4.47 27.65 4.49
C ASP A 110 -3.05 27.87 3.91
N PHE A 111 -2.37 26.79 3.50
CA PHE A 111 -1.05 26.78 2.88
C PHE A 111 -1.08 26.04 1.53
N PRO A 112 -1.61 26.69 0.48
CA PRO A 112 -1.80 26.07 -0.85
C PRO A 112 -0.54 25.42 -1.42
N GLU A 113 0.61 26.01 -1.18
CA GLU A 113 1.91 25.52 -1.64
C GLU A 113 2.28 24.20 -0.95
N ALA A 114 1.97 24.06 0.34
CA ALA A 114 2.20 22.83 1.08
C ALA A 114 1.28 21.70 0.57
N VAL A 115 0.00 22.01 0.31
CA VAL A 115 -0.95 21.06 -0.30
C VAL A 115 -0.44 20.58 -1.65
N ASN A 116 -0.06 21.52 -2.53
CA ASN A 116 0.45 21.18 -3.85
C ASN A 116 1.76 20.38 -3.77
N ALA A 117 2.68 20.73 -2.85
CA ALA A 117 3.92 20.00 -2.65
C ALA A 117 3.66 18.54 -2.21
N GLN A 118 2.71 18.29 -1.32
CA GLN A 118 2.32 16.94 -0.90
C GLN A 118 1.84 16.08 -2.07
N ILE A 119 1.08 16.66 -2.99
CA ILE A 119 0.55 15.95 -4.17
C ILE A 119 1.66 15.76 -5.21
N LEU A 120 2.40 16.81 -5.53
CA LEU A 120 3.45 16.79 -6.54
C LEU A 120 4.56 15.79 -6.18
N MET A 121 5.06 15.84 -4.95
CA MET A 121 6.10 14.92 -4.48
C MET A 121 5.62 13.47 -4.45
N ALA A 122 4.36 13.23 -4.09
CA ALA A 122 3.78 11.89 -4.16
C ALA A 122 3.76 11.35 -5.60
N LYS A 123 3.40 12.20 -6.57
CA LYS A 123 3.39 11.87 -7.98
C LYS A 123 4.80 11.59 -8.52
N GLU A 124 5.77 12.45 -8.21
CA GLU A 124 7.16 12.29 -8.62
C GLU A 124 7.78 11.01 -8.07
N ASP A 125 7.59 10.75 -6.78
CA ASP A 125 8.08 9.53 -6.15
C ASP A 125 7.43 8.27 -6.76
N TYR A 126 6.13 8.30 -7.01
CA TYR A 126 5.43 7.24 -7.71
C TYR A 126 6.02 6.99 -9.11
N LYS A 127 6.26 8.07 -9.88
CA LYS A 127 6.85 7.99 -11.21
C LYS A 127 8.25 7.38 -11.19
N ASN A 128 9.07 7.75 -10.21
CA ASN A 128 10.41 7.19 -10.02
C ASN A 128 10.37 5.70 -9.72
N ASN A 129 9.41 5.23 -8.92
CA ASN A 129 9.28 3.82 -8.55
C ASN A 129 8.61 2.96 -9.64
N PHE A 130 7.63 3.50 -10.37
CA PHE A 130 6.78 2.71 -11.28
C PHE A 130 6.92 3.08 -12.76
N GLY A 131 7.65 4.16 -13.09
CA GLY A 131 7.95 4.56 -14.48
C GLY A 131 6.78 5.17 -15.23
N ARG A 132 5.71 5.55 -14.55
CA ARG A 132 4.49 6.17 -15.12
C ARG A 132 3.84 7.12 -14.14
N ASP A 133 2.98 8.01 -14.63
CA ASP A 133 2.16 8.85 -13.76
C ASP A 133 1.02 8.05 -13.11
N PRO A 134 0.67 8.31 -11.84
CA PRO A 134 -0.49 7.70 -11.20
C PRO A 134 -1.79 8.24 -11.80
N LYS A 135 -2.84 7.41 -11.85
CA LYS A 135 -4.17 7.83 -12.29
C LYS A 135 -5.00 8.40 -11.16
N GLY A 136 -4.86 7.87 -9.97
CA GLY A 136 -5.59 8.26 -8.77
C GLY A 136 -4.68 8.45 -7.57
N ILE A 137 -5.25 8.86 -6.46
CA ILE A 137 -4.57 9.07 -5.19
C ILE A 137 -5.46 8.63 -4.02
N TRP A 138 -4.86 8.10 -2.98
CA TRP A 138 -5.49 7.97 -1.67
C TRP A 138 -5.24 9.26 -0.89
N LEU A 139 -6.28 9.97 -0.56
CA LEU A 139 -6.18 11.09 0.37
C LEU A 139 -5.97 10.53 1.78
N ALA A 140 -4.99 11.05 2.51
CA ALA A 140 -4.74 10.61 3.88
C ALA A 140 -6.02 10.68 4.71
N GLU A 141 -6.38 9.55 5.34
CA GLU A 141 -7.61 9.37 6.12
C GLU A 141 -8.92 9.66 5.34
N CYS A 142 -8.91 9.46 4.01
CA CYS A 142 -10.03 9.77 3.12
C CYS A 142 -10.52 11.23 3.23
N ALA A 143 -9.67 12.14 3.71
CA ALA A 143 -10.06 13.49 4.05
C ALA A 143 -10.07 14.42 2.84
N TYR A 144 -11.21 15.02 2.61
CA TYR A 144 -11.43 15.97 1.54
C TYR A 144 -11.97 17.29 2.10
N TYR A 145 -11.64 18.40 1.44
CA TYR A 145 -12.25 19.71 1.66
C TYR A 145 -12.58 20.36 0.31
N PRO A 146 -13.56 21.28 0.23
CA PRO A 146 -13.95 21.94 -1.01
C PRO A 146 -12.75 22.58 -1.73
N ASP A 147 -12.71 22.42 -3.05
CA ASP A 147 -11.65 22.90 -3.96
C ASP A 147 -10.31 22.13 -3.90
N GLN A 148 -10.19 21.12 -3.06
CA GLN A 148 -9.00 20.26 -3.03
C GLN A 148 -8.81 19.48 -4.35
N ASP A 149 -9.88 19.11 -4.99
CA ASP A 149 -9.93 18.46 -6.31
C ASP A 149 -9.22 19.27 -7.40
N LYS A 150 -9.21 20.59 -7.33
CA LYS A 150 -8.48 21.45 -8.27
C LYS A 150 -6.97 21.23 -8.24
N TYR A 151 -6.41 20.89 -7.08
CA TYR A 151 -4.98 20.54 -6.97
C TYR A 151 -4.72 19.16 -7.57
N LEU A 152 -5.64 18.23 -7.40
CA LEU A 152 -5.54 16.88 -7.98
C LEU A 152 -5.61 16.94 -9.50
N GLU A 153 -6.58 17.66 -10.04
CA GLU A 153 -6.76 17.87 -11.48
C GLU A 153 -5.53 18.51 -12.14
N ARG A 154 -5.00 19.60 -11.56
CA ARG A 154 -3.78 20.28 -12.04
C ARG A 154 -2.56 19.34 -12.09
N ASN A 155 -2.51 18.35 -11.21
CA ASN A 155 -1.46 17.33 -11.18
C ASN A 155 -1.79 16.10 -12.05
N GLY A 156 -2.91 16.11 -12.80
CA GLY A 156 -3.33 15.06 -13.73
C GLY A 156 -3.91 13.82 -13.07
N LEU A 157 -4.27 13.91 -11.79
CA LEU A 157 -4.96 12.84 -11.06
C LEU A 157 -6.45 12.86 -11.42
N LYS A 158 -7.00 11.70 -11.77
CA LYS A 158 -8.34 11.55 -12.33
C LYS A 158 -9.38 11.14 -11.30
N TYR A 159 -8.96 10.57 -10.19
CA TYR A 159 -9.84 10.16 -9.10
C TYR A 159 -9.11 10.12 -7.76
N PHE A 160 -9.86 10.17 -6.71
CA PHE A 160 -9.42 9.96 -5.34
C PHE A 160 -10.48 9.17 -4.58
N ILE A 161 -10.11 8.63 -3.43
CA ILE A 161 -10.99 7.78 -2.62
C ILE A 161 -11.43 8.57 -1.39
N VAL A 162 -12.71 8.52 -1.10
CA VAL A 162 -13.35 9.07 0.10
C VAL A 162 -14.21 8.01 0.77
N ASP A 163 -14.59 8.22 2.01
CA ASP A 163 -15.57 7.37 2.66
C ASP A 163 -16.93 7.43 1.97
N ALA A 164 -17.69 6.34 2.00
CA ALA A 164 -18.98 6.23 1.34
C ALA A 164 -19.96 7.36 1.73
N HIS A 165 -19.97 7.78 2.99
CA HIS A 165 -20.83 8.87 3.45
C HIS A 165 -20.48 10.21 2.78
N GLY A 166 -19.22 10.47 2.47
CA GLY A 166 -18.79 11.67 1.75
C GLY A 166 -19.41 11.75 0.36
N LEU A 167 -19.53 10.61 -0.33
CA LEU A 167 -20.17 10.53 -1.64
C LEU A 167 -21.71 10.50 -1.53
N MET A 168 -22.26 9.74 -0.60
CA MET A 168 -23.71 9.62 -0.41
C MET A 168 -24.37 10.94 0.00
N LEU A 169 -23.65 11.83 0.66
CA LEU A 169 -24.13 13.15 1.10
C LEU A 169 -23.70 14.28 0.15
N SER A 170 -23.06 13.97 -0.97
CA SER A 170 -22.61 14.98 -1.94
C SER A 170 -23.78 15.60 -2.72
N THR A 171 -23.49 16.71 -3.39
CA THR A 171 -24.41 17.36 -4.33
C THR A 171 -23.70 17.54 -5.69
N PRO A 172 -24.18 16.92 -6.80
CA PRO A 172 -25.29 15.97 -6.86
C PRO A 172 -24.96 14.63 -6.19
N ARG A 173 -25.97 13.93 -5.71
CA ARG A 173 -25.82 12.56 -5.22
C ARG A 173 -25.65 11.58 -6.38
N PRO A 174 -24.87 10.49 -6.22
CA PRO A 174 -24.82 9.43 -7.21
C PRO A 174 -26.22 8.80 -7.38
N VAL A 175 -26.62 8.59 -8.64
CA VAL A 175 -27.94 8.02 -8.98
C VAL A 175 -27.92 6.49 -8.86
N TYR A 176 -26.77 5.90 -9.14
CA TYR A 176 -26.53 4.46 -9.02
C TYR A 176 -25.53 4.26 -7.89
N GLY A 177 -25.65 3.15 -7.17
CA GLY A 177 -24.83 2.86 -5.99
C GLY A 177 -23.33 3.06 -6.20
N VAL A 178 -22.62 3.16 -5.10
CA VAL A 178 -21.15 3.38 -5.04
C VAL A 178 -20.44 2.09 -5.43
#